data_4072b6d9d9870e0fffd8bf2ea7269208
#
_entry.id   4072b6d9d9870e0fffd8bf2ea7269208
#
_cell.length_a   1.000
_cell.length_b   1.000
_cell.length_c   1.000
_cell.angle_alpha   90.00
_cell.angle_beta   90.00
_cell.angle_gamma   90.00
#
_symmetry.space_group_name_H-M   'P 1'
#
loop_
_entity.id
_entity.type
_entity.pdbx_description
1 polymer ?
#
loop_
_entity_poly.entity_id
_entity_poly.type
_entity_poly.pdbx_seq_one_letter_code
_entity_poly.pdbx_strand_id
1 'polypeptide(L)'
;MLTFVPELRKNTHNNILIRIFDYIEDMELDALTAISPIDGRYRGKTEKLAEYFSEYALIRYRVRVEIEYFITLCELPLPQLKGFDQSLFETLRNIYRNFSQADAQRVKTIEQTTNHDVKAVEYFIKEELDKIGGLDDYKEFIHFGLTSQDI
;
A
#
# COMPACT_ATOMS: atom_id res chain seq x y z
N MET A 1 39.83 -51.62 -24.27
CA MET A 1 38.67 -51.04 -25.02
C MET A 1 38.08 -49.96 -24.13
N LEU A 2 38.56 -48.74 -24.33
CA LEU A 2 38.15 -47.57 -23.51
C LEU A 2 36.99 -46.88 -24.22
N THR A 3 35.81 -46.90 -23.63
CA THR A 3 34.63 -46.18 -24.14
C THR A 3 34.72 -44.72 -23.72
N PHE A 4 34.87 -43.86 -24.67
CA PHE A 4 34.84 -42.40 -24.57
C PHE A 4 33.38 -41.95 -24.43
N VAL A 5 32.99 -41.42 -23.27
CA VAL A 5 31.71 -40.75 -23.05
C VAL A 5 31.93 -39.25 -23.31
N PRO A 6 31.24 -38.64 -24.23
CA PRO A 6 31.38 -37.19 -24.44
C PRO A 6 30.69 -36.46 -23.29
N GLU A 7 31.46 -35.65 -22.60
CA GLU A 7 30.99 -34.72 -21.58
C GLU A 7 30.11 -33.65 -22.20
N LEU A 8 28.85 -33.68 -21.88
CA LEU A 8 27.85 -32.69 -22.33
C LEU A 8 28.30 -31.28 -21.91
N ARG A 9 28.56 -30.42 -22.90
CA ARG A 9 28.75 -28.99 -22.67
C ARG A 9 27.57 -28.43 -21.95
N LYS A 10 27.72 -28.24 -20.64
CA LYS A 10 26.74 -27.52 -19.81
C LYS A 10 26.64 -26.09 -20.30
N ASN A 11 25.44 -25.72 -20.63
CA ASN A 11 24.93 -24.50 -21.18
C ASN A 11 25.53 -23.24 -20.52
N THR A 12 26.56 -22.63 -21.09
CA THR A 12 27.17 -21.38 -20.65
C THR A 12 26.18 -20.21 -20.71
N HIS A 13 25.15 -20.30 -21.54
CA HIS A 13 24.11 -19.27 -21.62
C HIS A 13 23.24 -19.18 -20.37
N ASN A 14 22.87 -20.30 -19.75
CA ASN A 14 22.11 -20.28 -18.49
C ASN A 14 22.90 -19.65 -17.33
N ASN A 15 24.21 -19.87 -17.28
CA ASN A 15 25.05 -19.29 -16.24
C ASN A 15 25.24 -17.76 -16.39
N ILE A 16 25.17 -17.24 -17.62
CA ILE A 16 25.27 -15.80 -17.86
C ILE A 16 23.96 -15.11 -17.48
N LEU A 17 22.80 -15.67 -17.84
CA LEU A 17 21.51 -15.14 -17.48
C LEU A 17 21.29 -15.14 -15.96
N ILE A 18 21.62 -16.25 -15.27
CA ILE A 18 21.54 -16.33 -13.80
C ILE A 18 22.42 -15.26 -13.16
N ARG A 19 23.67 -15.07 -13.62
CA ARG A 19 24.57 -14.03 -13.09
C ARG A 19 24.06 -12.60 -13.36
N ILE A 20 23.36 -12.36 -14.48
CA ILE A 20 22.75 -11.06 -14.77
C ILE A 20 21.57 -10.81 -13.83
N PHE A 21 20.75 -11.83 -13.57
CA PHE A 21 19.64 -11.71 -12.62
C PHE A 21 20.13 -11.50 -11.19
N ASP A 22 21.13 -12.27 -10.74
CA ASP A 22 21.75 -12.10 -9.42
C ASP A 22 22.39 -10.71 -9.26
N TYR A 23 22.97 -10.15 -10.33
CA TYR A 23 23.56 -8.81 -10.32
C TYR A 23 22.48 -7.70 -10.23
N ILE A 24 21.30 -7.92 -10.79
CA ILE A 24 20.17 -6.97 -10.72
C ILE A 24 19.51 -7.01 -9.35
N GLU A 25 19.43 -8.19 -8.68
CA GLU A 25 18.88 -8.32 -7.33
C GLU A 25 19.73 -7.62 -6.26
N ASP A 26 21.04 -7.47 -6.49
CA ASP A 26 21.98 -6.82 -5.56
C ASP A 26 22.17 -5.30 -5.82
N MET A 27 21.48 -4.72 -6.80
CA MET A 27 21.60 -3.28 -7.06
C MET A 27 20.80 -2.46 -6.05
N GLU A 28 21.49 -1.88 -5.07
CA GLU A 28 20.88 -0.88 -4.19
C GLU A 28 20.35 0.32 -4.97
N LEU A 29 19.23 0.85 -4.53
CA LEU A 29 18.61 2.03 -5.14
C LEU A 29 19.41 3.30 -4.79
N ASP A 30 20.14 3.82 -5.77
CA ASP A 30 20.88 5.07 -5.67
C ASP A 30 20.64 5.99 -6.89
N ALA A 31 21.36 7.11 -6.95
CA ALA A 31 21.21 8.07 -8.04
C ALA A 31 21.58 7.51 -9.43
N LEU A 32 22.41 6.47 -9.51
CA LEU A 32 22.84 5.83 -10.77
C LEU A 32 21.90 4.70 -11.18
N THR A 33 21.30 4.01 -10.20
CA THR A 33 20.45 2.83 -10.41
C THR A 33 18.96 3.21 -10.48
N ALA A 34 18.58 4.43 -10.09
CA ALA A 34 17.22 4.93 -10.17
C ALA A 34 16.70 4.95 -11.63
N ILE A 35 15.47 4.50 -11.83
CA ILE A 35 14.81 4.41 -13.15
C ILE A 35 14.64 5.78 -13.80
N SER A 36 14.51 6.83 -12.97
CA SER A 36 14.29 8.20 -13.43
C SER A 36 15.28 9.16 -12.77
N PRO A 37 15.77 10.19 -13.51
CA PRO A 37 16.54 11.27 -12.91
C PRO A 37 15.82 12.01 -11.77
N ILE A 38 14.49 12.03 -11.78
CA ILE A 38 13.66 12.63 -10.73
C ILE A 38 13.86 11.89 -9.40
N ASP A 39 13.83 10.57 -9.44
CA ASP A 39 13.99 9.73 -8.25
C ASP A 39 15.46 9.38 -7.94
N GLY A 40 16.37 9.69 -8.85
CA GLY A 40 17.82 9.58 -8.68
C GLY A 40 18.48 10.93 -8.38
N ARG A 41 19.19 11.46 -9.41
CA ARG A 41 20.02 12.69 -9.30
C ARG A 41 19.29 13.90 -8.73
N TYR A 42 17.98 14.04 -9.00
CA TYR A 42 17.19 15.18 -8.53
C TYR A 42 16.36 14.90 -7.28
N ARG A 43 16.50 13.73 -6.66
CA ARG A 43 15.73 13.32 -5.47
C ARG A 43 15.72 14.41 -4.39
N GLY A 44 16.86 14.96 -4.03
CA GLY A 44 16.96 16.01 -3.01
C GLY A 44 16.23 17.32 -3.36
N LYS A 45 15.94 17.57 -4.65
CA LYS A 45 15.16 18.74 -5.10
C LYS A 45 13.66 18.47 -5.15
N THR A 46 13.29 17.21 -5.27
CA THR A 46 11.88 16.75 -5.42
C THR A 46 11.34 16.10 -4.16
N GLU A 47 12.12 16.01 -3.10
CA GLU A 47 11.78 15.31 -1.85
C GLU A 47 10.41 15.74 -1.29
N LYS A 48 10.10 17.03 -1.30
CA LYS A 48 8.82 17.56 -0.83
C LYS A 48 7.62 17.05 -1.64
N LEU A 49 7.83 16.63 -2.88
CA LEU A 49 6.78 16.04 -3.71
C LEU A 49 6.39 14.64 -3.24
N ALA A 50 7.24 13.97 -2.47
CA ALA A 50 6.93 12.65 -1.91
C ALA A 50 5.71 12.66 -0.99
N GLU A 51 5.41 13.78 -0.33
CA GLU A 51 4.20 13.94 0.47
C GLU A 51 2.89 13.90 -0.34
N TYR A 52 2.98 14.03 -1.68
CA TYR A 52 1.83 14.09 -2.59
C TYR A 52 1.82 12.98 -3.63
N PHE A 53 3.00 12.50 -4.09
CA PHE A 53 3.11 11.64 -5.26
C PHE A 53 3.80 10.30 -5.00
N SER A 54 4.20 10.01 -3.75
CA SER A 54 4.75 8.69 -3.40
C SER A 54 3.65 7.67 -3.14
N GLU A 55 4.02 6.39 -3.12
CA GLU A 55 3.14 5.31 -2.68
C GLU A 55 2.58 5.56 -1.27
N TYR A 56 3.42 6.06 -0.35
CA TYR A 56 2.98 6.50 0.98
C TYR A 56 1.86 7.54 0.91
N ALA A 57 2.04 8.56 0.06
CA ALA A 57 1.05 9.61 -0.12
C ALA A 57 -0.26 9.06 -0.70
N LEU A 58 -0.18 8.21 -1.72
CA LEU A 58 -1.35 7.56 -2.31
C LEU A 58 -2.16 6.79 -1.25
N ILE A 59 -1.50 5.95 -0.47
CA ILE A 59 -2.15 5.18 0.60
C ILE A 59 -2.80 6.12 1.62
N ARG A 60 -2.08 7.15 2.10
CA ARG A 60 -2.60 8.13 3.06
C ARG A 60 -3.84 8.86 2.54
N TYR A 61 -3.84 9.27 1.27
CA TYR A 61 -4.98 9.94 0.67
C TYR A 61 -6.17 9.01 0.49
N ARG A 62 -5.95 7.74 0.15
CA ARG A 62 -7.00 6.72 0.11
C ARG A 62 -7.64 6.53 1.48
N VAL A 63 -6.83 6.39 2.55
CA VAL A 63 -7.34 6.32 3.93
C VAL A 63 -8.17 7.56 4.27
N ARG A 64 -7.71 8.76 3.88
CA ARG A 64 -8.47 9.99 4.10
C ARG A 64 -9.81 9.98 3.37
N VAL A 65 -9.84 9.61 2.11
CA VAL A 65 -11.09 9.58 1.31
C VAL A 65 -12.09 8.61 1.93
N GLU A 66 -11.66 7.40 2.30
CA GLU A 66 -12.50 6.40 2.93
C GLU A 66 -13.08 6.88 4.28
N ILE A 67 -12.28 7.51 5.12
CA ILE A 67 -12.72 8.04 6.41
C ILE A 67 -13.73 9.18 6.23
N GLU A 68 -13.45 10.16 5.37
CA GLU A 68 -14.37 11.29 5.14
C GLU A 68 -15.66 10.81 4.45
N TYR A 69 -15.57 9.82 3.57
CA TYR A 69 -16.74 9.19 2.97
C TYR A 69 -17.60 8.48 4.03
N PHE A 70 -16.99 7.68 4.91
CA PHE A 70 -17.70 7.02 6.01
C PHE A 70 -18.38 8.04 6.95
N ILE A 71 -17.69 9.12 7.31
CA ILE A 71 -18.25 10.21 8.10
C ILE A 71 -19.48 10.81 7.37
N THR A 72 -19.36 11.06 6.07
CA THR A 72 -20.45 11.57 5.25
C THR A 72 -21.66 10.61 5.25
N LEU A 73 -21.42 9.30 5.15
CA LEU A 73 -22.50 8.29 5.28
C LEU A 73 -23.19 8.37 6.63
N CYS A 74 -22.45 8.58 7.73
CA CYS A 74 -23.00 8.74 9.07
C CYS A 74 -23.85 10.02 9.22
N GLU A 75 -23.57 11.05 8.45
CA GLU A 75 -24.36 12.31 8.42
C GLU A 75 -25.63 12.20 7.56
N LEU A 76 -25.70 11.19 6.68
CA LEU A 76 -26.91 10.92 5.91
C LEU A 76 -27.97 10.22 6.77
N PRO A 77 -29.27 10.37 6.44
CA PRO A 77 -30.36 9.76 7.20
C PRO A 77 -30.48 8.24 6.93
N LEU A 78 -29.37 7.52 6.94
CA LEU A 78 -29.33 6.06 6.78
C LEU A 78 -29.77 5.38 8.08
N PRO A 79 -30.81 4.53 8.08
CA PRO A 79 -31.30 3.88 9.28
C PRO A 79 -30.23 3.10 10.03
N GLN A 80 -29.30 2.46 9.31
CA GLN A 80 -28.25 1.60 9.85
C GLN A 80 -27.16 2.42 10.57
N LEU A 81 -26.95 3.68 10.21
CA LEU A 81 -25.93 4.56 10.78
C LEU A 81 -26.49 5.58 11.78
N LYS A 82 -27.80 5.61 11.97
CA LYS A 82 -28.48 6.60 12.84
C LYS A 82 -27.99 6.60 14.29
N GLY A 83 -27.47 5.47 14.76
CA GLY A 83 -26.95 5.32 16.12
C GLY A 83 -25.46 5.62 16.27
N PHE A 84 -24.77 6.02 15.19
CA PHE A 84 -23.35 6.31 15.26
C PHE A 84 -23.06 7.53 16.14
N ASP A 85 -22.08 7.39 17.03
CA ASP A 85 -21.65 8.49 17.91
C ASP A 85 -20.78 9.48 17.13
N GLN A 86 -21.35 10.61 16.73
CA GLN A 86 -20.67 11.65 15.99
C GLN A 86 -19.49 12.30 16.73
N SER A 87 -19.40 12.15 18.07
CA SER A 87 -18.24 12.62 18.82
C SER A 87 -16.94 11.91 18.44
N LEU A 88 -17.04 10.73 17.80
CA LEU A 88 -15.92 9.96 17.29
C LEU A 88 -15.35 10.46 15.94
N PHE A 89 -16.01 11.42 15.25
CA PHE A 89 -15.53 11.91 13.95
C PHE A 89 -14.10 12.44 14.00
N GLU A 90 -13.74 13.17 15.04
CA GLU A 90 -12.36 13.65 15.18
C GLU A 90 -11.37 12.52 15.47
N THR A 91 -11.78 11.50 16.19
CA THR A 91 -10.97 10.28 16.40
C THR A 91 -10.74 9.56 15.08
N LEU A 92 -11.77 9.40 14.24
CA LEU A 92 -11.65 8.83 12.90
C LEU A 92 -10.71 9.65 12.01
N ARG A 93 -10.84 10.98 11.99
CA ARG A 93 -9.96 11.86 11.23
C ARG A 93 -8.50 11.77 11.65
N ASN A 94 -8.25 11.48 12.93
CA ASN A 94 -6.88 11.29 13.42
C ASN A 94 -6.19 10.07 12.82
N ILE A 95 -6.91 9.06 12.30
CA ILE A 95 -6.33 7.92 11.59
C ILE A 95 -5.48 8.40 10.39
N TYR A 96 -6.02 9.29 9.55
CA TYR A 96 -5.27 9.79 8.38
C TYR A 96 -4.39 11.00 8.70
N ARG A 97 -4.72 11.81 9.72
CA ARG A 97 -3.89 12.97 10.12
C ARG A 97 -2.57 12.56 10.75
N ASN A 98 -2.61 11.49 11.54
CA ASN A 98 -1.44 10.92 12.20
C ASN A 98 -0.83 9.73 11.45
N PHE A 99 -1.27 9.51 10.19
CA PHE A 99 -0.82 8.39 9.37
C PHE A 99 0.69 8.42 9.18
N SER A 100 1.35 7.33 9.53
CA SER A 100 2.80 7.18 9.54
C SER A 100 3.30 6.23 8.44
N GLN A 101 4.63 6.20 8.25
CA GLN A 101 5.26 5.19 7.39
C GLN A 101 5.00 3.75 7.88
N ALA A 102 4.89 3.53 9.20
CA ALA A 102 4.57 2.22 9.76
C ALA A 102 3.15 1.78 9.37
N ASP A 103 2.19 2.71 9.33
CA ASP A 103 0.82 2.44 8.88
C ASP A 103 0.79 2.09 7.40
N ALA A 104 1.53 2.82 6.56
CA ALA A 104 1.67 2.49 5.15
C ALA A 104 2.28 1.10 4.96
N GLN A 105 3.29 0.75 5.73
CA GLN A 105 3.89 -0.59 5.71
C GLN A 105 2.88 -1.66 6.18
N ARG A 106 2.01 -1.35 7.15
CA ARG A 106 0.92 -2.26 7.55
C ARG A 106 -0.04 -2.51 6.40
N VAL A 107 -0.46 -1.46 5.68
CA VAL A 107 -1.30 -1.59 4.47
C VAL A 107 -0.60 -2.48 3.43
N LYS A 108 0.68 -2.28 3.14
CA LYS A 108 1.44 -3.13 2.21
C LYS A 108 1.52 -4.58 2.66
N THR A 109 1.60 -4.84 3.97
CA THR A 109 1.58 -6.20 4.52
C THR A 109 0.21 -6.87 4.30
N ILE A 110 -0.89 -6.14 4.49
CA ILE A 110 -2.24 -6.64 4.22
C ILE A 110 -2.40 -6.92 2.71
N GLU A 111 -1.89 -6.03 1.87
CA GLU A 111 -1.92 -6.16 0.41
C GLU A 111 -1.28 -7.45 -0.09
N GLN A 112 -0.19 -7.90 0.53
CA GLN A 112 0.47 -9.18 0.20
C GLN A 112 -0.49 -10.39 0.33
N THR A 113 -1.47 -10.30 1.23
CA THR A 113 -2.47 -11.36 1.44
C THR A 113 -3.70 -11.17 0.57
N THR A 114 -4.19 -9.92 0.46
CA THR A 114 -5.41 -9.61 -0.29
C THR A 114 -5.18 -9.56 -1.80
N ASN A 115 -3.93 -9.35 -2.22
CA ASN A 115 -3.52 -9.09 -3.60
C ASN A 115 -4.35 -7.97 -4.25
N HIS A 116 -4.74 -6.97 -3.45
CA HIS A 116 -5.56 -5.84 -3.88
C HIS A 116 -5.30 -4.62 -3.00
N ASP A 117 -4.81 -3.54 -3.59
CA ASP A 117 -4.35 -2.33 -2.92
C ASP A 117 -5.46 -1.58 -2.14
N VAL A 118 -6.59 -1.30 -2.78
CA VAL A 118 -7.72 -0.63 -2.13
C VAL A 118 -8.35 -1.50 -1.04
N LYS A 119 -8.45 -2.82 -1.27
CA LYS A 119 -8.94 -3.76 -0.26
C LYS A 119 -8.04 -3.79 0.98
N ALA A 120 -6.73 -3.62 0.79
CA ALA A 120 -5.80 -3.52 1.90
C ALA A 120 -6.02 -2.25 2.74
N VAL A 121 -6.35 -1.13 2.10
CA VAL A 121 -6.75 0.11 2.79
C VAL A 121 -8.02 -0.09 3.61
N GLU A 122 -9.06 -0.73 3.04
CA GLU A 122 -10.30 -1.05 3.74
C GLU A 122 -10.02 -1.89 5.01
N TYR A 123 -9.22 -2.95 4.90
CA TYR A 123 -8.90 -3.79 6.05
C TYR A 123 -8.06 -3.04 7.10
N PHE A 124 -7.12 -2.21 6.67
CA PHE A 124 -6.37 -1.36 7.59
C PHE A 124 -7.30 -0.44 8.40
N ILE A 125 -8.25 0.22 7.75
CA ILE A 125 -9.22 1.08 8.44
C ILE A 125 -10.06 0.26 9.42
N LYS A 126 -10.52 -0.93 9.04
CA LYS A 126 -11.26 -1.83 9.93
C LYS A 126 -10.43 -2.22 11.16
N GLU A 127 -9.13 -2.46 11.02
CA GLU A 127 -8.22 -2.68 12.16
C GLU A 127 -8.11 -1.45 13.06
N GLU A 128 -8.09 -0.24 12.50
CA GLU A 128 -8.08 1.00 13.28
C GLU A 128 -9.40 1.20 14.05
N LEU A 129 -10.55 0.87 13.44
CA LEU A 129 -11.84 0.88 14.12
C LEU A 129 -11.87 -0.12 15.29
N ASP A 130 -11.24 -1.28 15.16
CA ASP A 130 -11.09 -2.27 16.24
C ASP A 130 -10.34 -1.70 17.45
N LYS A 131 -9.32 -0.88 17.21
CA LYS A 131 -8.55 -0.23 18.27
C LYS A 131 -9.36 0.83 19.02
N ILE A 132 -10.27 1.52 18.34
CA ILE A 132 -11.20 2.47 18.96
C ILE A 132 -12.22 1.71 19.81
N GLY A 133 -12.72 0.57 19.32
CA GLY A 133 -13.68 -0.30 20.00
C GLY A 133 -15.13 0.17 19.87
N GLY A 134 -16.07 -0.78 19.99
CA GLY A 134 -17.51 -0.49 19.94
C GLY A 134 -18.04 -0.10 18.55
N LEU A 135 -17.27 -0.31 17.48
CA LEU A 135 -17.62 0.07 16.10
C LEU A 135 -17.88 -1.14 15.19
N ASP A 136 -18.04 -2.34 15.74
CA ASP A 136 -18.20 -3.58 14.97
C ASP A 136 -19.38 -3.54 14.00
N ASP A 137 -20.50 -2.98 14.42
CA ASP A 137 -21.73 -2.89 13.62
C ASP A 137 -21.59 -1.90 12.43
N TYR A 138 -20.55 -1.07 12.45
CA TYR A 138 -20.35 -0.02 11.43
C TYR A 138 -19.24 -0.33 10.43
N LYS A 139 -18.41 -1.33 10.66
CA LYS A 139 -17.24 -1.66 9.83
C LYS A 139 -17.57 -1.95 8.37
N GLU A 140 -18.74 -2.55 8.11
CA GLU A 140 -19.17 -2.90 6.76
C GLU A 140 -19.60 -1.68 5.92
N PHE A 141 -19.66 -0.50 6.55
CA PHE A 141 -19.88 0.77 5.84
C PHE A 141 -18.58 1.43 5.36
N ILE A 142 -17.41 0.91 5.74
CA ILE A 142 -16.14 1.29 5.11
C ILE A 142 -16.17 0.76 3.68
N HIS A 143 -15.85 1.62 2.72
CA HIS A 143 -15.89 1.31 1.28
C HIS A 143 -17.30 0.94 0.75
N PHE A 144 -18.37 1.26 1.48
CA PHE A 144 -19.72 0.88 1.11
C PHE A 144 -20.18 1.61 -0.16
N GLY A 145 -20.50 0.83 -1.19
CA GLY A 145 -21.00 1.36 -2.46
C GLY A 145 -19.95 2.03 -3.35
N LEU A 146 -18.66 1.96 -2.98
CA LEU A 146 -17.54 2.47 -3.76
C LEU A 146 -16.90 1.36 -4.60
N THR A 147 -16.20 1.76 -5.65
CA THR A 147 -15.28 0.92 -6.41
C THR A 147 -13.84 1.41 -6.20
N SER A 148 -12.85 0.58 -6.58
CA SER A 148 -11.44 0.97 -6.49
C SER A 148 -11.09 2.25 -7.27
N GLN A 149 -11.93 2.66 -8.20
CA GLN A 149 -11.69 3.85 -9.04
C GLN A 149 -12.26 5.14 -8.43
N ASP A 150 -13.03 5.02 -7.36
CA ASP A 150 -13.59 6.16 -6.62
C ASP A 150 -12.60 6.69 -5.56
N ILE A 151 -11.50 5.94 -5.32
CA ILE A 151 -10.54 6.16 -4.25
C ILE A 151 -9.15 6.49 -4.79
#